data_bedc9df4a6040021a9b2c699a313dfa5
#
_entry.id   bedc9df4a6040021a9b2c699a313dfa5
#
_cell.length_a   1.000
_cell.length_b   1.000
_cell.length_c   1.000
_cell.angle_alpha   90.00
_cell.angle_beta   90.00
_cell.angle_gamma   90.00
#
_symmetry.space_group_name_H-M   'P 1'
#
loop_
_entity.id
_entity.type
_entity.pdbx_description
1 polymer ?
#
loop_
_entity_poly.entity_id
_entity_poly.type
_entity_poly.pdbx_seq_one_letter_code
_entity_poly.pdbx_strand_id
1 'polypeptide(L)'
;MSPCNLWYLDDGCIGGSPEEVLSDLDRIIAAGDSLGLHIKPSKCELFFLSPDGSRGNANQEVLEAFRQRAPEIKVLKEEDLTLLGAPITEKALEGVMMKKLEDLDRMSDRLQLLDSHDALYILRHSLAIPKVNFFLRGAPCHKIPEVLDRYDQVLRASLEKILNIKMVQEDSWIQSTLPVARGGLGIRSIRDIALPAFISSAYGTTAATKRLLPEYITLPDYQELMEAEEQWWTRVGSNDDLQILNKTMQSEWDKPLAESIYQGLLEKQTAPVEKARLIAVASEHSSDWMNALPIKGTDLKLDDTSLRIAVGLRLGLEIVAPHRCNGCNQLQWSTDLVEKLVTAKFSTKSKFSTSFCRAKEPQIGRCNFYIVY
;
A
#
# COMPACT_ATOMS: atom_id res chain seq x y z
N MET A 1 31.38 2.23 26.99
CA MET A 1 30.12 2.74 26.41
C MET A 1 29.77 1.83 25.23
N SER A 2 28.57 1.36 25.21
CA SER A 2 28.10 0.44 24.16
C SER A 2 28.24 1.10 22.78
N PRO A 3 28.75 0.38 21.77
CA PRO A 3 28.88 0.90 20.40
C PRO A 3 27.55 1.33 19.78
N CYS A 4 26.47 0.64 20.10
CA CYS A 4 25.12 1.01 19.74
C CYS A 4 24.42 1.56 21.00
N ASN A 5 24.02 2.83 20.96
CA ASN A 5 23.29 3.48 22.04
C ASN A 5 22.36 4.54 21.40
N LEU A 6 21.14 4.11 21.08
CA LEU A 6 20.17 4.88 20.31
C LEU A 6 18.89 5.05 21.13
N TRP A 7 18.37 6.27 21.14
CA TRP A 7 17.15 6.62 21.86
C TRP A 7 16.16 7.32 20.94
N TYR A 8 14.92 6.92 21.07
CA TYR A 8 13.79 7.59 20.44
C TYR A 8 12.71 7.82 21.51
N LEU A 9 12.62 9.04 22.01
CA LEU A 9 11.77 9.43 23.14
C LEU A 9 12.10 8.59 24.37
N ASP A 10 11.18 7.75 24.82
CA ASP A 10 11.27 6.85 25.97
C ASP A 10 11.80 5.45 25.63
N ASP A 11 11.92 5.13 24.34
CA ASP A 11 12.44 3.84 23.88
C ASP A 11 13.96 3.92 23.64
N GLY A 12 14.73 3.06 24.32
CA GLY A 12 16.19 2.95 24.19
C GLY A 12 16.64 1.61 23.64
N CYS A 13 17.61 1.63 22.75
CA CYS A 13 18.29 0.43 22.24
C CYS A 13 19.78 0.55 22.50
N ILE A 14 20.35 -0.39 23.26
CA ILE A 14 21.78 -0.47 23.54
C ILE A 14 22.32 -1.82 23.06
N GLY A 15 23.48 -1.80 22.41
CA GLY A 15 24.10 -3.00 21.84
C GLY A 15 25.62 -2.93 21.91
N GLY A 16 26.25 -4.05 22.24
CA GLY A 16 27.68 -4.19 22.41
C GLY A 16 28.02 -5.51 23.10
N SER A 17 29.22 -5.62 23.65
CA SER A 17 29.54 -6.75 24.52
C SER A 17 28.63 -6.79 25.75
N PRO A 18 28.35 -7.97 26.33
CA PRO A 18 27.53 -8.06 27.55
C PRO A 18 27.98 -7.12 28.68
N GLU A 19 29.29 -6.97 28.87
CA GLU A 19 29.88 -6.14 29.91
C GLU A 19 29.62 -4.65 29.67
N GLU A 20 29.73 -4.20 28.39
CA GLU A 20 29.45 -2.82 28.01
C GLU A 20 27.97 -2.49 28.18
N VAL A 21 27.10 -3.38 27.71
CA VAL A 21 25.65 -3.21 27.81
C VAL A 21 25.18 -3.20 29.27
N LEU A 22 25.69 -4.10 30.11
CA LEU A 22 25.40 -4.13 31.54
C LEU A 22 25.86 -2.84 32.23
N SER A 23 27.08 -2.35 31.93
CA SER A 23 27.62 -1.12 32.49
C SER A 23 26.77 0.11 32.09
N ASP A 24 26.35 0.18 30.84
CA ASP A 24 25.49 1.28 30.37
C ASP A 24 24.07 1.18 30.93
N LEU A 25 23.54 -0.04 31.10
CA LEU A 25 22.24 -0.24 31.74
C LEU A 25 22.25 0.24 33.19
N ASP A 26 23.33 -0.04 33.96
CA ASP A 26 23.51 0.48 35.33
C ASP A 26 23.53 2.00 35.36
N ARG A 27 24.22 2.64 34.41
CA ARG A 27 24.27 4.11 34.30
C ARG A 27 22.91 4.69 33.95
N ILE A 28 22.17 4.06 33.04
CA ILE A 28 20.84 4.49 32.64
C ILE A 28 19.87 4.39 33.81
N ILE A 29 19.91 3.30 34.57
CA ILE A 29 19.09 3.13 35.78
C ILE A 29 19.41 4.24 36.79
N ALA A 30 20.67 4.44 37.10
CA ALA A 30 21.09 5.46 38.10
C ALA A 30 20.73 6.89 37.67
N ALA A 31 20.95 7.20 36.37
CA ALA A 31 20.58 8.51 35.81
C ALA A 31 19.05 8.70 35.80
N GLY A 32 18.31 7.69 35.42
CA GLY A 32 16.85 7.69 35.41
C GLY A 32 16.28 7.94 36.80
N ASP A 33 16.74 7.18 37.80
CA ASP A 33 16.28 7.30 39.18
C ASP A 33 16.50 8.73 39.73
N SER A 34 17.61 9.37 39.37
CA SER A 34 17.87 10.75 39.73
C SER A 34 16.87 11.75 39.14
N LEU A 35 16.20 11.40 38.06
CA LEU A 35 15.20 12.21 37.36
C LEU A 35 13.75 11.75 37.66
N GLY A 36 13.58 10.71 38.48
CA GLY A 36 12.28 10.10 38.77
C GLY A 36 11.76 9.24 37.64
N LEU A 37 12.63 8.78 36.72
CA LEU A 37 12.32 7.88 35.62
C LEU A 37 12.76 6.45 35.96
N HIS A 38 11.88 5.48 35.80
CA HIS A 38 12.18 4.09 36.12
C HIS A 38 12.01 3.19 34.91
N ILE A 39 13.01 2.32 34.68
CA ILE A 39 12.88 1.27 33.65
C ILE A 39 11.74 0.35 34.04
N LYS A 40 10.93 -0.06 33.04
CA LYS A 40 9.88 -1.07 33.23
C LYS A 40 10.40 -2.45 32.82
N PRO A 41 10.80 -3.32 33.77
CA PRO A 41 11.44 -4.62 33.48
C PRO A 41 10.63 -5.51 32.53
N SER A 42 9.30 -5.53 32.67
CA SER A 42 8.42 -6.36 31.83
C SER A 42 8.33 -5.90 30.36
N LYS A 43 8.85 -4.71 30.03
CA LYS A 43 8.97 -4.20 28.66
C LYS A 43 10.40 -4.30 28.11
N CYS A 44 11.37 -4.67 28.97
CA CYS A 44 12.74 -4.86 28.51
C CYS A 44 12.86 -6.13 27.73
N GLU A 45 13.58 -6.06 26.63
CA GLU A 45 13.82 -7.16 25.71
C GLU A 45 15.32 -7.34 25.50
N LEU A 46 15.79 -8.59 25.43
CA LEU A 46 17.18 -8.95 25.26
C LEU A 46 17.33 -9.91 24.08
N PHE A 47 18.23 -9.58 23.19
CA PHE A 47 18.58 -10.43 22.06
C PHE A 47 20.11 -10.67 22.02
N PHE A 48 20.52 -11.93 21.84
CA PHE A 48 21.91 -12.30 21.72
C PHE A 48 22.31 -12.48 20.26
N LEU A 49 23.29 -11.68 19.82
CA LEU A 49 23.92 -11.77 18.50
C LEU A 49 25.28 -12.48 18.61
N SER A 50 25.58 -13.36 17.69
CA SER A 50 26.94 -13.89 17.48
C SER A 50 27.76 -12.89 16.66
N PRO A 51 29.11 -12.98 16.66
CA PRO A 51 29.95 -12.10 15.86
C PRO A 51 29.69 -12.18 14.35
N ASP A 52 29.11 -13.25 13.86
CA ASP A 52 28.67 -13.45 12.47
C ASP A 52 27.28 -12.87 12.18
N GLY A 53 26.65 -12.19 13.16
CA GLY A 53 25.32 -11.60 13.03
C GLY A 53 24.18 -12.61 13.22
N SER A 54 24.46 -13.91 13.42
CA SER A 54 23.45 -14.91 13.75
C SER A 54 23.02 -14.83 15.22
N ARG A 55 21.98 -15.58 15.57
CA ARG A 55 21.57 -15.70 16.97
C ARG A 55 22.66 -16.34 17.81
N GLY A 56 23.16 -15.62 18.81
CA GLY A 56 24.06 -16.16 19.83
C GLY A 56 23.32 -17.02 20.86
N ASN A 57 24.05 -17.97 21.45
CA ASN A 57 23.55 -18.70 22.61
C ASN A 57 23.67 -17.84 23.87
N ALA A 58 22.55 -17.71 24.61
CA ALA A 58 22.58 -17.06 25.90
C ALA A 58 23.51 -17.83 26.88
N ASN A 59 24.59 -17.16 27.33
CA ASN A 59 25.31 -17.63 28.48
C ASN A 59 24.42 -17.44 29.73
N GLN A 60 24.21 -18.48 30.51
CA GLN A 60 23.33 -18.44 31.67
C GLN A 60 23.79 -17.40 32.71
N GLU A 61 25.09 -17.23 32.89
CA GLU A 61 25.65 -16.22 33.82
C GLU A 61 25.36 -14.80 33.35
N VAL A 62 25.49 -14.54 32.04
CA VAL A 62 25.17 -13.26 31.43
C VAL A 62 23.68 -12.95 31.55
N LEU A 63 22.83 -13.94 31.25
CA LEU A 63 21.38 -13.78 31.38
C LEU A 63 20.96 -13.46 32.81
N GLU A 64 21.58 -14.12 33.79
CA GLU A 64 21.31 -13.85 35.21
C GLU A 64 21.73 -12.44 35.61
N ALA A 65 22.87 -11.94 35.10
CA ALA A 65 23.32 -10.57 35.33
C ALA A 65 22.32 -9.52 34.78
N PHE A 66 21.68 -9.79 33.62
CA PHE A 66 20.61 -8.93 33.10
C PHE A 66 19.35 -9.00 33.97
N ARG A 67 18.96 -10.21 34.42
CA ARG A 67 17.79 -10.41 35.28
C ARG A 67 17.91 -9.77 36.64
N GLN A 68 19.10 -9.62 37.19
CA GLN A 68 19.33 -8.87 38.43
C GLN A 68 18.93 -7.39 38.28
N ARG A 69 19.05 -6.80 37.09
CA ARG A 69 18.72 -5.41 36.80
C ARG A 69 17.30 -5.24 36.25
N ALA A 70 16.85 -6.21 35.48
CA ALA A 70 15.51 -6.25 34.87
C ALA A 70 14.93 -7.68 35.05
N PRO A 71 14.31 -8.00 36.21
CA PRO A 71 13.90 -9.37 36.56
C PRO A 71 12.97 -10.02 35.55
N GLU A 72 12.12 -9.25 34.88
CA GLU A 72 11.13 -9.72 33.91
C GLU A 72 11.59 -9.58 32.44
N ILE A 73 12.90 -9.34 32.20
CA ILE A 73 13.44 -9.15 30.85
C ILE A 73 13.15 -10.36 29.97
N LYS A 74 12.60 -10.10 28.79
CA LYS A 74 12.23 -11.10 27.82
C LYS A 74 13.41 -11.39 26.90
N VAL A 75 13.82 -12.67 26.81
CA VAL A 75 14.79 -13.08 25.79
C VAL A 75 14.05 -13.33 24.48
N LEU A 76 14.33 -12.49 23.50
CA LEU A 76 13.71 -12.59 22.17
C LEU A 76 14.32 -13.73 21.35
N LYS A 77 13.48 -14.28 20.49
CA LYS A 77 13.92 -15.10 19.37
C LYS A 77 14.09 -14.22 18.14
N GLU A 78 14.78 -14.75 17.13
CA GLU A 78 15.03 -14.04 15.88
C GLU A 78 13.73 -13.66 15.15
N GLU A 79 12.71 -14.54 15.20
CA GLU A 79 11.39 -14.30 14.64
C GLU A 79 10.58 -13.21 15.34
N ASP A 80 10.97 -12.82 16.55
CA ASP A 80 10.29 -11.80 17.34
C ASP A 80 11.02 -10.44 17.35
N LEU A 81 12.21 -10.37 16.74
CA LEU A 81 13.07 -9.20 16.82
C LEU A 81 12.50 -8.04 16.00
N THR A 82 11.94 -7.07 16.68
CA THR A 82 11.43 -5.83 16.11
C THR A 82 11.99 -4.62 16.84
N LEU A 83 12.19 -3.51 16.12
CA LEU A 83 12.53 -2.22 16.70
C LEU A 83 11.46 -1.21 16.32
N LEU A 84 10.85 -0.54 17.29
CA LEU A 84 9.70 0.34 17.07
C LEU A 84 8.59 -0.31 16.23
N GLY A 85 8.45 -1.63 16.38
CA GLY A 85 7.49 -2.45 15.64
C GLY A 85 7.93 -2.86 14.22
N ALA A 86 9.04 -2.32 13.69
CA ALA A 86 9.61 -2.78 12.43
C ALA A 86 10.47 -4.03 12.62
N PRO A 87 10.37 -5.05 11.76
CA PRO A 87 11.20 -6.24 11.83
C PRO A 87 12.65 -5.91 11.46
N ILE A 88 13.60 -6.46 12.22
CA ILE A 88 15.05 -6.27 12.01
C ILE A 88 15.67 -7.46 11.28
N THR A 89 15.08 -8.65 11.41
CA THR A 89 15.58 -9.89 10.80
C THR A 89 14.61 -10.39 9.72
N GLU A 90 15.12 -11.16 8.77
CA GLU A 90 14.27 -11.78 7.73
C GLU A 90 13.20 -12.69 8.33
N LYS A 91 13.52 -13.43 9.41
CA LYS A 91 12.55 -14.29 10.10
C LYS A 91 11.43 -13.51 10.78
N ALA A 92 11.74 -12.35 11.37
CA ALA A 92 10.74 -11.47 11.96
C ALA A 92 9.84 -10.81 10.90
N LEU A 93 10.40 -10.57 9.70
CA LEU A 93 9.70 -9.89 8.61
C LEU A 93 8.41 -10.61 8.21
N GLU A 94 8.49 -11.91 7.94
CA GLU A 94 7.34 -12.71 7.55
C GLU A 94 6.26 -12.71 8.66
N GLY A 95 6.67 -12.95 9.91
CA GLY A 95 5.78 -12.96 11.06
C GLY A 95 5.04 -11.64 11.28
N VAL A 96 5.75 -10.51 11.14
CA VAL A 96 5.14 -9.17 11.25
C VAL A 96 4.16 -8.93 10.12
N MET A 97 4.53 -9.25 8.88
CA MET A 97 3.66 -9.03 7.73
C MET A 97 2.43 -9.94 7.74
N MET A 98 2.55 -11.18 8.25
CA MET A 98 1.40 -12.06 8.45
C MET A 98 0.40 -11.49 9.47
N LYS A 99 0.87 -10.92 10.57
CA LYS A 99 -0.01 -10.21 11.54
C LYS A 99 -0.73 -9.02 10.89
N LYS A 100 -0.07 -8.28 9.98
CA LYS A 100 -0.70 -7.19 9.23
C LYS A 100 -1.75 -7.67 8.23
N LEU A 101 -1.50 -8.83 7.62
CA LEU A 101 -2.47 -9.49 6.76
C LEU A 101 -3.74 -9.90 7.52
N GLU A 102 -3.60 -10.51 8.70
CA GLU A 102 -4.72 -10.86 9.59
C GLU A 102 -5.49 -9.62 10.05
N ASP A 103 -4.77 -8.54 10.38
CA ASP A 103 -5.40 -7.25 10.71
C ASP A 103 -6.20 -6.69 9.55
N LEU A 104 -5.69 -6.76 8.32
CA LEU A 104 -6.39 -6.31 7.13
C LEU A 104 -7.67 -7.12 6.89
N ASP A 105 -7.58 -8.43 6.97
CA ASP A 105 -8.72 -9.34 6.76
C ASP A 105 -9.84 -9.04 7.76
N ARG A 106 -9.51 -8.94 9.05
CA ARG A 106 -10.46 -8.56 10.11
C ARG A 106 -11.08 -7.17 9.89
N MET A 107 -10.29 -6.19 9.42
CA MET A 107 -10.80 -4.84 9.12
C MET A 107 -11.66 -4.82 7.86
N SER A 108 -11.31 -5.63 6.86
CA SER A 108 -12.08 -5.81 5.64
C SER A 108 -13.52 -6.26 5.91
N ASP A 109 -13.72 -7.21 6.82
CA ASP A 109 -15.06 -7.65 7.22
C ASP A 109 -15.87 -6.53 7.88
N ARG A 110 -15.22 -5.66 8.65
CA ARG A 110 -15.88 -4.50 9.27
C ARG A 110 -16.27 -3.41 8.26
N LEU A 111 -15.52 -3.25 7.18
CA LEU A 111 -15.84 -2.28 6.12
C LEU A 111 -17.20 -2.59 5.46
N GLN A 112 -17.61 -3.85 5.42
CA GLN A 112 -18.91 -4.25 4.85
C GLN A 112 -20.13 -3.75 5.66
N LEU A 113 -19.91 -3.24 6.86
CA LEU A 113 -20.95 -2.62 7.68
C LEU A 113 -21.21 -1.14 7.33
N LEU A 114 -20.39 -0.59 6.44
CA LEU A 114 -20.47 0.81 5.98
C LEU A 114 -21.10 0.88 4.59
N ASP A 115 -21.60 2.07 4.23
CA ASP A 115 -21.97 2.37 2.85
C ASP A 115 -20.70 2.21 1.96
N SER A 116 -20.89 1.68 0.76
CA SER A 116 -19.75 1.31 -0.13
C SER A 116 -18.78 2.45 -0.40
N HIS A 117 -19.27 3.71 -0.51
CA HIS A 117 -18.39 4.85 -0.78
C HIS A 117 -17.50 5.19 0.42
N ASP A 118 -18.05 5.15 1.65
CA ASP A 118 -17.27 5.34 2.88
C ASP A 118 -16.25 4.21 3.05
N ALA A 119 -16.68 2.97 2.81
CA ALA A 119 -15.83 1.80 2.90
C ALA A 119 -14.65 1.86 1.90
N LEU A 120 -14.92 2.23 0.65
CA LEU A 120 -13.89 2.42 -0.39
C LEU A 120 -12.91 3.52 -0.01
N TYR A 121 -13.42 4.65 0.51
CA TYR A 121 -12.59 5.76 0.96
C TYR A 121 -11.65 5.35 2.10
N ILE A 122 -12.18 4.65 3.12
CA ILE A 122 -11.39 4.16 4.26
C ILE A 122 -10.38 3.10 3.82
N LEU A 123 -10.78 2.15 2.97
CA LEU A 123 -9.87 1.14 2.42
C LEU A 123 -8.67 1.82 1.75
N ARG A 124 -8.92 2.78 0.87
CA ARG A 124 -7.89 3.48 0.10
C ARG A 124 -6.98 4.35 0.98
N HIS A 125 -7.55 5.16 1.87
CA HIS A 125 -6.81 6.22 2.57
C HIS A 125 -6.27 5.81 3.95
N SER A 126 -6.70 4.66 4.49
CA SER A 126 -6.33 4.27 5.85
C SER A 126 -5.88 2.81 5.98
N LEU A 127 -6.49 1.86 5.28
CA LEU A 127 -6.30 0.44 5.56
C LEU A 127 -5.38 -0.28 4.58
N ALA A 128 -5.37 0.10 3.30
CA ALA A 128 -4.51 -0.52 2.31
C ALA A 128 -3.02 -0.22 2.60
N ILE A 129 -2.35 0.47 1.69
CA ILE A 129 -0.94 0.82 1.84
C ILE A 129 -0.63 1.70 3.07
N PRO A 130 -1.45 2.72 3.45
CA PRO A 130 -1.11 3.56 4.59
C PRO A 130 -0.86 2.79 5.88
N LYS A 131 -1.58 1.69 6.11
CA LYS A 131 -1.45 0.84 7.30
C LYS A 131 -0.11 0.09 7.38
N VAL A 132 0.49 -0.20 6.24
CA VAL A 132 1.72 -1.01 6.13
C VAL A 132 2.92 -0.24 5.60
N ASN A 133 2.75 0.99 5.15
CA ASN A 133 3.82 1.77 4.51
C ASN A 133 5.04 1.95 5.42
N PHE A 134 4.85 2.06 6.74
CA PHE A 134 5.94 2.10 7.71
C PHE A 134 6.83 0.86 7.63
N PHE A 135 6.22 -0.34 7.56
CA PHE A 135 6.94 -1.60 7.46
C PHE A 135 7.65 -1.74 6.11
N LEU A 136 6.96 -1.36 5.01
CA LEU A 136 7.55 -1.38 3.67
C LEU A 136 8.76 -0.45 3.55
N ARG A 137 8.78 0.64 4.30
CA ARG A 137 9.90 1.58 4.35
C ARG A 137 11.02 1.13 5.26
N GLY A 138 10.70 0.40 6.34
CA GLY A 138 11.65 0.00 7.39
C GLY A 138 12.32 -1.35 7.17
N ALA A 139 11.80 -2.18 6.25
CA ALA A 139 12.30 -3.54 6.04
C ALA A 139 12.18 -3.97 4.56
N PRO A 140 13.04 -4.89 4.09
CA PRO A 140 13.08 -5.36 2.69
C PRO A 140 11.91 -6.32 2.38
N CYS A 141 10.66 -5.82 2.50
CA CYS A 141 9.45 -6.62 2.33
C CYS A 141 9.34 -7.25 0.93
N HIS A 142 10.03 -6.73 -0.08
CA HIS A 142 10.12 -7.32 -1.42
C HIS A 142 10.72 -8.73 -1.43
N LYS A 143 11.43 -9.14 -0.35
CA LYS A 143 12.01 -10.49 -0.19
C LYS A 143 10.98 -11.56 0.20
N ILE A 144 9.76 -11.19 0.56
CA ILE A 144 8.66 -12.12 0.92
C ILE A 144 7.46 -12.00 -0.02
N PRO A 145 7.66 -12.22 -1.34
CA PRO A 145 6.65 -11.98 -2.36
C PRO A 145 5.33 -12.73 -2.13
N GLU A 146 5.40 -13.96 -1.58
CA GLU A 146 4.22 -14.78 -1.32
C GLU A 146 3.28 -14.14 -0.29
N VAL A 147 3.83 -13.50 0.74
CA VAL A 147 3.04 -12.78 1.75
C VAL A 147 2.44 -11.51 1.14
N LEU A 148 3.19 -10.80 0.31
CA LEU A 148 2.70 -9.61 -0.40
C LEU A 148 1.56 -9.98 -1.37
N ASP A 149 1.70 -11.08 -2.10
CA ASP A 149 0.65 -11.58 -3.01
C ASP A 149 -0.63 -11.93 -2.23
N ARG A 150 -0.51 -12.57 -1.07
CA ARG A 150 -1.67 -12.85 -0.20
C ARG A 150 -2.31 -11.56 0.33
N TYR A 151 -1.52 -10.54 0.64
CA TYR A 151 -2.04 -9.23 1.06
C TYR A 151 -2.86 -8.58 -0.07
N ASP A 152 -2.35 -8.61 -1.31
CA ASP A 152 -3.05 -8.10 -2.49
C ASP A 152 -4.33 -8.89 -2.78
N GLN A 153 -4.34 -10.21 -2.56
CA GLN A 153 -5.55 -11.04 -2.68
C GLN A 153 -6.63 -10.62 -1.67
N VAL A 154 -6.26 -10.32 -0.43
CA VAL A 154 -7.20 -9.81 0.59
C VAL A 154 -7.71 -8.41 0.21
N LEU A 155 -6.85 -7.53 -0.31
CA LEU A 155 -7.26 -6.21 -0.83
C LEU A 155 -8.27 -6.35 -1.98
N ARG A 156 -7.98 -7.24 -2.95
CA ARG A 156 -8.87 -7.53 -4.06
C ARG A 156 -10.23 -8.05 -3.59
N ALA A 157 -10.22 -9.04 -2.71
CA ALA A 157 -11.45 -9.60 -2.15
C ALA A 157 -12.26 -8.55 -1.37
N SER A 158 -11.57 -7.67 -0.63
CA SER A 158 -12.19 -6.56 0.10
C SER A 158 -12.88 -5.58 -0.85
N LEU A 159 -12.19 -5.20 -1.93
CA LEU A 159 -12.72 -4.30 -2.96
C LEU A 159 -13.93 -4.91 -3.66
N GLU A 160 -13.86 -6.20 -4.04
CA GLU A 160 -14.96 -6.91 -4.67
C GLU A 160 -16.20 -6.98 -3.75
N LYS A 161 -16.00 -7.23 -2.45
CA LYS A 161 -17.09 -7.25 -1.46
C LYS A 161 -17.72 -5.87 -1.27
N ILE A 162 -16.91 -4.82 -1.05
CA ILE A 162 -17.38 -3.44 -0.84
C ILE A 162 -18.22 -2.95 -2.02
N LEU A 163 -17.79 -3.23 -3.24
CA LEU A 163 -18.44 -2.73 -4.46
C LEU A 163 -19.47 -3.71 -5.03
N ASN A 164 -19.61 -4.89 -4.45
CA ASN A 164 -20.44 -5.97 -4.98
C ASN A 164 -20.18 -6.23 -6.48
N ILE A 165 -18.91 -6.36 -6.85
CA ILE A 165 -18.42 -6.65 -8.20
C ILE A 165 -17.56 -7.91 -8.18
N LYS A 166 -17.24 -8.43 -9.37
CA LYS A 166 -16.22 -9.45 -9.55
C LYS A 166 -15.24 -9.02 -10.63
N MET A 167 -13.96 -9.01 -10.29
CA MET A 167 -12.87 -8.74 -11.22
C MET A 167 -12.37 -10.07 -11.79
N VAL A 168 -13.11 -10.60 -12.79
CA VAL A 168 -12.79 -11.89 -13.39
C VAL A 168 -11.47 -11.83 -14.15
N GLN A 169 -11.19 -10.72 -14.81
CA GLN A 169 -9.96 -10.49 -15.55
C GLN A 169 -8.89 -9.89 -14.65
N GLU A 170 -7.68 -10.40 -14.75
CA GLU A 170 -6.53 -9.89 -13.98
C GLU A 170 -6.21 -8.43 -14.32
N ASP A 171 -6.38 -8.03 -15.57
CA ASP A 171 -6.15 -6.66 -16.03
C ASP A 171 -7.05 -5.64 -15.30
N SER A 172 -8.28 -6.03 -14.90
CA SER A 172 -9.17 -5.16 -14.11
C SER A 172 -8.64 -4.96 -12.69
N TRP A 173 -8.05 -6.00 -12.08
CA TRP A 173 -7.36 -5.88 -10.79
C TRP A 173 -6.12 -4.99 -10.93
N ILE A 174 -5.25 -5.27 -11.89
CA ILE A 174 -4.05 -4.47 -12.15
C ILE A 174 -4.43 -3.00 -12.38
N GLN A 175 -5.47 -2.72 -13.18
CA GLN A 175 -5.95 -1.36 -13.38
C GLN A 175 -6.42 -0.74 -12.05
N SER A 176 -7.14 -1.47 -11.21
CA SER A 176 -7.64 -0.95 -9.93
C SER A 176 -6.50 -0.50 -9.00
N THR A 177 -5.33 -1.13 -9.07
CA THR A 177 -4.15 -0.80 -8.27
C THR A 177 -3.37 0.42 -8.77
N LEU A 178 -3.62 0.89 -9.97
CA LEU A 178 -2.97 2.10 -10.49
C LEU A 178 -3.38 3.35 -9.68
N PRO A 179 -2.53 4.39 -9.67
CA PRO A 179 -2.94 5.71 -9.21
C PRO A 179 -4.21 6.19 -9.92
N VAL A 180 -5.02 6.97 -9.22
CA VAL A 180 -6.27 7.51 -9.79
C VAL A 180 -6.01 8.30 -11.06
N ALA A 181 -4.92 9.07 -11.12
CA ALA A 181 -4.50 9.81 -12.31
C ALA A 181 -4.10 8.94 -13.51
N ARG A 182 -3.90 7.64 -13.30
CA ARG A 182 -3.63 6.63 -14.35
C ARG A 182 -4.81 5.69 -14.59
N GLY A 183 -6.02 6.15 -14.27
CA GLY A 183 -7.24 5.39 -14.52
C GLY A 183 -7.55 4.30 -13.49
N GLY A 184 -6.73 4.15 -12.43
CA GLY A 184 -6.95 3.21 -11.34
C GLY A 184 -7.91 3.72 -10.26
N LEU A 185 -8.10 2.91 -9.23
CA LEU A 185 -8.86 3.29 -8.03
C LEU A 185 -7.95 3.83 -6.90
N GLY A 186 -6.63 3.76 -7.07
CA GLY A 186 -5.65 4.20 -6.07
C GLY A 186 -5.55 3.27 -4.86
N ILE A 187 -6.04 2.03 -4.96
CA ILE A 187 -5.92 1.04 -3.88
C ILE A 187 -4.46 0.62 -3.68
N ARG A 188 -3.63 0.74 -4.68
CA ARG A 188 -2.21 0.39 -4.74
C ARG A 188 -1.92 -1.05 -4.29
N SER A 189 -1.22 -1.79 -5.15
CA SER A 189 -0.70 -3.10 -4.80
C SER A 189 0.46 -2.96 -3.81
N ILE A 190 0.46 -3.76 -2.74
CA ILE A 190 1.57 -3.78 -1.79
C ILE A 190 2.86 -4.26 -2.47
N ARG A 191 2.73 -5.19 -3.41
CA ARG A 191 3.85 -5.72 -4.18
C ARG A 191 4.53 -4.66 -5.06
N ASP A 192 3.74 -3.71 -5.58
CA ASP A 192 4.28 -2.61 -6.39
C ASP A 192 4.92 -1.53 -5.53
N ILE A 193 4.36 -1.27 -4.35
CA ILE A 193 4.83 -0.22 -3.43
C ILE A 193 6.05 -0.66 -2.62
N ALA A 194 6.27 -1.97 -2.40
CA ALA A 194 7.34 -2.47 -1.54
C ALA A 194 8.74 -1.96 -1.96
N LEU A 195 9.08 -2.04 -3.25
CA LEU A 195 10.37 -1.56 -3.77
C LEU A 195 10.51 -0.03 -3.64
N PRO A 196 9.59 0.80 -4.18
CA PRO A 196 9.64 2.26 -4.03
C PRO A 196 9.75 2.74 -2.58
N ALA A 197 9.01 2.10 -1.66
CA ALA A 197 9.02 2.46 -0.26
C ALA A 197 10.37 2.18 0.39
N PHE A 198 10.91 0.97 0.21
CA PHE A 198 12.18 0.55 0.78
C PHE A 198 13.35 1.37 0.22
N ILE A 199 13.48 1.46 -1.10
CA ILE A 199 14.58 2.16 -1.77
C ILE A 199 14.63 3.63 -1.34
N SER A 200 13.49 4.34 -1.41
CA SER A 200 13.44 5.75 -1.01
C SER A 200 13.80 5.97 0.46
N SER A 201 13.39 5.07 1.34
CA SER A 201 13.71 5.12 2.77
C SER A 201 15.19 4.89 3.01
N ALA A 202 15.78 3.89 2.38
CA ALA A 202 17.21 3.60 2.48
C ALA A 202 18.06 4.82 2.07
N TYR A 203 17.75 5.45 0.94
CA TYR A 203 18.42 6.69 0.53
C TYR A 203 18.19 7.85 1.50
N GLY A 204 16.95 7.99 1.99
CA GLY A 204 16.58 9.07 2.92
C GLY A 204 17.27 8.98 4.27
N THR A 205 17.58 7.78 4.74
CA THR A 205 18.21 7.55 6.04
C THR A 205 19.74 7.58 6.01
N THR A 206 20.38 7.37 4.86
CA THR A 206 21.84 7.24 4.73
C THR A 206 22.60 8.41 5.39
N ALA A 207 22.19 9.64 5.13
CA ALA A 207 22.85 10.83 5.70
C ALA A 207 22.66 10.95 7.22
N ALA A 208 21.50 10.54 7.73
CA ALA A 208 21.22 10.53 9.16
C ALA A 208 22.02 9.44 9.88
N THR A 209 22.07 8.24 9.29
CA THR A 209 22.84 7.10 9.81
C THR A 209 24.32 7.45 9.93
N LYS A 210 24.93 8.07 8.90
CA LYS A 210 26.33 8.51 8.95
C LYS A 210 26.61 9.53 10.05
N ARG A 211 25.65 10.36 10.43
CA ARG A 211 25.81 11.32 11.54
C ARG A 211 25.67 10.70 12.93
N LEU A 212 24.89 9.62 13.02
CA LEU A 212 24.63 8.92 14.29
C LEU A 212 25.74 7.93 14.64
N LEU A 213 26.38 7.34 13.63
CA LEU A 213 27.45 6.37 13.85
C LEU A 213 28.78 7.07 14.19
N PRO A 214 29.59 6.49 15.10
CA PRO A 214 30.95 6.91 15.32
C PRO A 214 31.78 6.92 14.01
N GLU A 215 32.71 7.88 13.87
CA GLU A 215 33.52 8.05 12.65
C GLU A 215 34.34 6.82 12.25
N TYR A 216 34.69 5.97 13.23
CA TYR A 216 35.44 4.74 12.98
C TYR A 216 34.60 3.59 12.43
N ILE A 217 33.25 3.73 12.37
CA ILE A 217 32.35 2.73 11.79
C ILE A 217 32.15 3.07 10.32
N THR A 218 32.67 2.21 9.47
CA THR A 218 32.35 2.24 8.04
C THR A 218 31.10 1.41 7.79
N LEU A 219 30.07 2.04 7.20
CA LEU A 219 28.89 1.31 6.74
C LEU A 219 29.29 0.37 5.58
N PRO A 220 28.97 -0.90 5.65
CA PRO A 220 29.12 -1.79 4.49
C PRO A 220 28.19 -1.34 3.35
N ASP A 221 28.47 -1.82 2.16
CA ASP A 221 27.54 -1.68 1.05
C ASP A 221 26.20 -2.31 1.44
N TYR A 222 25.14 -1.56 1.18
CA TYR A 222 23.80 -2.03 1.56
C TYR A 222 23.28 -2.95 0.46
N GLN A 223 23.59 -4.23 0.57
CA GLN A 223 23.29 -5.24 -0.43
C GLN A 223 21.79 -5.31 -0.75
N GLU A 224 20.92 -5.24 0.27
CA GLU A 224 19.47 -5.26 0.09
C GLU A 224 18.96 -4.07 -0.73
N LEU A 225 19.63 -2.92 -0.62
CA LEU A 225 19.30 -1.76 -1.44
C LEU A 225 19.68 -1.99 -2.91
N MET A 226 20.86 -2.56 -3.15
CA MET A 226 21.32 -2.87 -4.51
C MET A 226 20.40 -3.89 -5.19
N GLU A 227 20.04 -4.96 -4.48
CA GLU A 227 19.10 -5.97 -4.95
C GLU A 227 17.70 -5.37 -5.24
N ALA A 228 17.23 -4.46 -4.38
CA ALA A 228 15.96 -3.78 -4.58
C ALA A 228 15.97 -2.85 -5.80
N GLU A 229 17.07 -2.12 -6.02
CA GLU A 229 17.22 -1.27 -7.21
C GLU A 229 17.27 -2.11 -8.49
N GLU A 230 17.99 -3.22 -8.51
CA GLU A 230 18.06 -4.13 -9.66
C GLU A 230 16.68 -4.70 -10.01
N GLN A 231 15.92 -5.16 -8.99
CA GLN A 231 14.56 -5.63 -9.18
C GLN A 231 13.64 -4.51 -9.71
N TRP A 232 13.80 -3.29 -9.19
CA TRP A 232 12.99 -2.15 -9.63
C TRP A 232 13.28 -1.82 -11.09
N TRP A 233 14.56 -1.72 -11.51
CA TRP A 233 14.94 -1.49 -12.89
C TRP A 233 14.44 -2.57 -13.84
N THR A 234 14.49 -3.82 -13.40
CA THR A 234 13.92 -4.95 -14.18
C THR A 234 12.42 -4.77 -14.43
N ARG A 235 11.67 -4.27 -13.45
CA ARG A 235 10.21 -4.06 -13.56
C ARG A 235 9.83 -2.84 -14.37
N VAL A 236 10.58 -1.78 -14.28
CA VAL A 236 10.31 -0.54 -15.02
C VAL A 236 10.75 -0.65 -16.49
N GLY A 237 11.75 -1.46 -16.76
CA GLY A 237 12.42 -1.57 -18.06
C GLY A 237 13.57 -0.56 -18.20
N SER A 238 14.56 -0.95 -19.00
CA SER A 238 15.72 -0.07 -19.29
C SER A 238 15.27 1.09 -20.18
N ASN A 239 15.29 2.28 -19.62
CA ASN A 239 15.08 3.52 -20.36
C ASN A 239 16.24 4.44 -20.02
N ASP A 240 17.14 4.70 -20.98
CA ASP A 240 18.33 5.53 -20.79
C ASP A 240 17.99 6.98 -20.41
N ASP A 241 16.78 7.44 -20.73
CA ASP A 241 16.29 8.78 -20.38
C ASP A 241 15.68 8.86 -18.98
N LEU A 242 15.43 7.73 -18.31
CA LEU A 242 14.79 7.72 -16.99
C LEU A 242 15.80 8.08 -15.89
N GLN A 243 15.63 9.24 -15.30
CA GLN A 243 16.44 9.71 -14.17
C GLN A 243 15.57 9.87 -12.93
N ILE A 244 16.04 9.31 -11.82
CA ILE A 244 15.44 9.54 -10.50
C ILE A 244 16.06 10.81 -9.91
N LEU A 245 15.32 11.91 -10.00
CA LEU A 245 15.81 13.24 -9.59
C LEU A 245 16.02 13.33 -8.07
N ASN A 246 15.11 12.75 -7.29
CA ASN A 246 15.22 12.71 -5.84
C ASN A 246 15.01 11.30 -5.30
N LYS A 247 16.11 10.58 -5.09
CA LYS A 247 16.12 9.19 -4.61
C LYS A 247 15.49 9.01 -3.23
N THR A 248 15.33 10.08 -2.43
CA THR A 248 14.73 10.00 -1.10
C THR A 248 13.20 10.06 -1.12
N MET A 249 12.59 10.42 -2.24
CA MET A 249 11.15 10.53 -2.41
C MET A 249 10.55 9.25 -2.98
N GLN A 250 9.67 8.61 -2.24
CA GLN A 250 8.99 7.38 -2.67
C GLN A 250 8.22 7.57 -4.00
N SER A 251 7.61 8.73 -4.21
CA SER A 251 6.86 9.03 -5.42
C SER A 251 7.72 9.04 -6.70
N GLU A 252 9.01 9.35 -6.58
CA GLU A 252 9.92 9.34 -7.74
C GLU A 252 10.24 7.92 -8.22
N TRP A 253 10.20 6.94 -7.32
CA TRP A 253 10.32 5.53 -7.64
C TRP A 253 8.98 4.90 -8.05
N ASP A 254 7.87 5.37 -7.46
CA ASP A 254 6.54 4.81 -7.73
C ASP A 254 5.96 5.24 -9.09
N LYS A 255 6.16 6.49 -9.51
CA LYS A 255 5.61 7.03 -10.76
C LYS A 255 6.06 6.25 -12.01
N PRO A 256 7.37 5.99 -12.23
CA PRO A 256 7.81 5.22 -13.40
C PRO A 256 7.27 3.79 -13.42
N LEU A 257 7.19 3.15 -12.26
CA LEU A 257 6.63 1.81 -12.15
C LEU A 257 5.14 1.80 -12.49
N ALA A 258 4.37 2.75 -11.96
CA ALA A 258 2.95 2.88 -12.29
C ALA A 258 2.73 3.20 -13.78
N GLU A 259 3.60 4.00 -14.39
CA GLU A 259 3.57 4.28 -15.83
C GLU A 259 3.86 3.03 -16.65
N SER A 260 4.89 2.26 -16.31
CA SER A 260 5.22 0.98 -16.97
C SER A 260 4.03 0.01 -16.93
N ILE A 261 3.38 -0.13 -15.77
CA ILE A 261 2.18 -0.97 -15.62
C ILE A 261 1.03 -0.46 -16.51
N TYR A 262 0.80 0.85 -16.54
CA TYR A 262 -0.25 1.47 -17.36
C TYR A 262 0.00 1.24 -18.86
N GLN A 263 1.22 1.43 -19.33
CA GLN A 263 1.59 1.17 -20.73
C GLN A 263 1.44 -0.32 -21.07
N GLY A 264 1.86 -1.23 -20.20
CA GLY A 264 1.66 -2.66 -20.37
C GLY A 264 0.18 -3.03 -20.50
N LEU A 265 -0.72 -2.39 -19.74
CA LEU A 265 -2.17 -2.56 -19.91
C LEU A 265 -2.66 -2.06 -21.28
N LEU A 266 -2.18 -0.89 -21.72
CA LEU A 266 -2.56 -0.35 -23.05
C LEU A 266 -2.11 -1.21 -24.21
N GLU A 267 -0.90 -1.77 -24.12
CA GLU A 267 -0.33 -2.64 -25.15
C GLU A 267 -1.07 -3.98 -25.29
N LYS A 268 -1.50 -4.54 -24.15
CA LYS A 268 -2.29 -5.78 -24.12
C LYS A 268 -3.68 -5.64 -24.76
N GLN A 269 -4.25 -4.43 -24.77
CA GLN A 269 -5.60 -4.24 -25.29
C GLN A 269 -5.62 -4.29 -26.81
N THR A 270 -6.26 -5.31 -27.35
CA THR A 270 -6.50 -5.48 -28.79
C THR A 270 -7.78 -4.80 -29.25
N ALA A 271 -8.79 -4.67 -28.37
CA ALA A 271 -10.05 -4.00 -28.66
C ALA A 271 -9.91 -2.48 -28.61
N PRO A 272 -10.19 -1.75 -29.70
CA PRO A 272 -10.06 -0.27 -29.73
C PRO A 272 -10.91 0.42 -28.64
N VAL A 273 -12.07 -0.13 -28.30
CA VAL A 273 -12.97 0.41 -27.29
C VAL A 273 -12.33 0.38 -25.90
N GLU A 274 -11.72 -0.75 -25.52
CA GLU A 274 -11.04 -0.90 -24.24
C GLU A 274 -9.80 0.01 -24.13
N LYS A 275 -9.05 0.12 -25.23
CA LYS A 275 -7.93 1.07 -25.28
C LYS A 275 -8.39 2.52 -25.12
N ALA A 276 -9.46 2.90 -25.80
CA ALA A 276 -10.06 4.23 -25.67
C ALA A 276 -10.59 4.47 -24.25
N ARG A 277 -11.20 3.47 -23.61
CA ARG A 277 -11.65 3.52 -22.21
C ARG A 277 -10.48 3.81 -21.27
N LEU A 278 -9.38 3.03 -21.37
CA LEU A 278 -8.20 3.22 -20.53
C LEU A 278 -7.62 4.63 -20.67
N ILE A 279 -7.53 5.17 -21.88
CA ILE A 279 -7.07 6.54 -22.13
C ILE A 279 -8.05 7.56 -21.52
N ALA A 280 -9.35 7.36 -21.70
CA ALA A 280 -10.37 8.27 -21.20
C ALA A 280 -10.39 8.36 -19.66
N VAL A 281 -10.26 7.22 -18.95
CA VAL A 281 -10.24 7.22 -17.48
C VAL A 281 -8.93 7.73 -16.88
N ALA A 282 -7.86 7.81 -17.66
CA ALA A 282 -6.60 8.43 -17.26
C ALA A 282 -6.51 9.92 -17.64
N SER A 283 -7.53 10.48 -18.35
CA SER A 283 -7.53 11.90 -18.73
C SER A 283 -7.74 12.81 -17.51
N GLU A 284 -7.32 14.05 -17.65
CA GLU A 284 -7.54 15.12 -16.64
C GLU A 284 -9.01 15.22 -16.26
N HIS A 285 -9.30 15.43 -14.97
CA HIS A 285 -10.64 15.54 -14.38
C HIS A 285 -11.54 14.29 -14.44
N SER A 286 -11.12 13.20 -15.10
CA SER A 286 -11.91 11.94 -15.14
C SER A 286 -12.06 11.26 -13.78
N SER A 287 -11.30 11.71 -12.80
CA SER A 287 -11.12 11.06 -11.51
C SER A 287 -11.48 11.95 -10.32
N ASP A 288 -11.97 13.15 -10.52
CA ASP A 288 -12.22 14.14 -9.46
C ASP A 288 -13.23 13.63 -8.43
N TRP A 289 -14.25 12.92 -8.89
CA TRP A 289 -15.25 12.29 -8.03
C TRP A 289 -14.67 11.28 -7.03
N MET A 290 -13.57 10.61 -7.37
CA MET A 290 -12.88 9.66 -6.48
C MET A 290 -12.04 10.35 -5.40
N ASN A 291 -11.64 11.59 -5.62
CA ASN A 291 -10.87 12.37 -4.67
C ASN A 291 -11.74 13.20 -3.74
N ALA A 292 -13.04 13.31 -4.05
CA ALA A 292 -14.00 13.97 -3.20
C ALA A 292 -14.26 13.18 -1.91
N LEU A 293 -14.39 13.87 -0.78
CA LEU A 293 -14.81 13.26 0.46
C LEU A 293 -16.27 12.81 0.37
N PRO A 294 -16.64 11.61 0.76
CA PRO A 294 -18.01 11.11 0.71
C PRO A 294 -18.88 11.72 1.82
N ILE A 295 -19.09 13.04 1.80
CA ILE A 295 -19.83 13.76 2.83
C ILE A 295 -21.32 13.72 2.49
N LYS A 296 -22.13 13.25 3.46
CA LYS A 296 -23.57 13.24 3.34
C LYS A 296 -24.11 14.68 3.37
N GLY A 297 -24.96 15.04 2.40
CA GLY A 297 -25.56 16.37 2.33
C GLY A 297 -24.82 17.39 1.45
N THR A 298 -23.69 17.01 0.83
CA THR A 298 -22.95 17.85 -0.14
C THR A 298 -23.06 17.32 -1.57
N ASP A 299 -23.88 16.31 -1.81
CA ASP A 299 -24.02 15.56 -3.08
C ASP A 299 -22.71 14.91 -3.60
N LEU A 300 -21.69 14.85 -2.73
CA LEU A 300 -20.39 14.21 -3.05
C LEU A 300 -20.37 12.72 -2.71
N LYS A 301 -21.35 12.24 -1.94
CA LYS A 301 -21.47 10.82 -1.57
C LYS A 301 -22.37 10.10 -2.56
N LEU A 302 -21.78 9.16 -3.30
CA LEU A 302 -22.53 8.25 -4.18
C LEU A 302 -23.19 7.15 -3.34
N ASP A 303 -24.42 6.77 -3.73
CA ASP A 303 -25.04 5.55 -3.22
C ASP A 303 -24.31 4.29 -3.79
N ASP A 304 -24.55 3.13 -3.17
CA ASP A 304 -23.88 1.89 -3.51
C ASP A 304 -24.05 1.48 -4.97
N THR A 305 -25.23 1.70 -5.53
CA THR A 305 -25.51 1.36 -6.94
C THR A 305 -24.77 2.29 -7.89
N SER A 306 -24.83 3.60 -7.64
CA SER A 306 -24.11 4.61 -8.44
C SER A 306 -22.60 4.41 -8.37
N LEU A 307 -22.05 4.13 -7.19
CA LEU A 307 -20.64 3.85 -7.01
C LEU A 307 -20.21 2.58 -7.78
N ARG A 308 -20.99 1.49 -7.65
CA ARG A 308 -20.74 0.24 -8.37
C ARG A 308 -20.70 0.45 -9.87
N ILE A 309 -21.67 1.19 -10.42
CA ILE A 309 -21.73 1.51 -11.86
C ILE A 309 -20.51 2.35 -12.27
N ALA A 310 -20.20 3.43 -11.53
CA ALA A 310 -19.08 4.30 -11.84
C ALA A 310 -17.74 3.55 -11.85
N VAL A 311 -17.50 2.72 -10.84
CA VAL A 311 -16.28 1.89 -10.76
C VAL A 311 -16.28 0.81 -11.84
N GLY A 312 -17.40 0.15 -12.08
CA GLY A 312 -17.51 -0.87 -13.13
C GLY A 312 -17.21 -0.33 -14.53
N LEU A 313 -17.75 0.84 -14.87
CA LEU A 313 -17.45 1.53 -16.13
C LEU A 313 -15.97 1.95 -16.21
N ARG A 314 -15.40 2.42 -15.11
CA ARG A 314 -14.00 2.81 -15.04
C ARG A 314 -13.07 1.63 -15.28
N LEU A 315 -13.37 0.47 -14.72
CA LEU A 315 -12.56 -0.74 -14.83
C LEU A 315 -12.91 -1.64 -16.03
N GLY A 316 -13.93 -1.28 -16.81
CA GLY A 316 -14.40 -2.10 -17.94
C GLY A 316 -15.05 -3.41 -17.50
N LEU A 317 -15.75 -3.41 -16.36
CA LEU A 317 -16.38 -4.63 -15.84
C LEU A 317 -17.77 -4.83 -16.44
N GLU A 318 -18.17 -6.08 -16.58
CA GLU A 318 -19.55 -6.47 -16.91
C GLU A 318 -20.42 -6.36 -15.66
N ILE A 319 -20.98 -5.16 -15.44
CA ILE A 319 -21.80 -4.84 -14.25
C ILE A 319 -23.28 -5.14 -14.42
N VAL A 320 -23.71 -5.34 -15.66
CA VAL A 320 -25.11 -5.62 -16.02
C VAL A 320 -25.15 -6.81 -16.97
N ALA A 321 -25.99 -7.79 -16.66
CA ALA A 321 -26.24 -8.88 -17.58
C ALA A 321 -26.85 -8.36 -18.89
N PRO A 322 -26.51 -8.95 -20.05
CA PRO A 322 -27.13 -8.59 -21.31
C PRO A 322 -28.65 -8.65 -21.21
N HIS A 323 -29.32 -7.57 -21.57
CA HIS A 323 -30.78 -7.51 -21.53
C HIS A 323 -31.33 -6.76 -22.73
N ARG A 324 -32.60 -7.00 -23.03
CA ARG A 324 -33.28 -6.24 -24.09
C ARG A 324 -33.78 -4.91 -23.51
N CYS A 325 -33.51 -3.83 -24.23
CA CYS A 325 -34.04 -2.53 -23.91
C CYS A 325 -35.58 -2.53 -23.96
N ASN A 326 -36.22 -2.14 -22.87
CA ASN A 326 -37.67 -2.04 -22.79
C ASN A 326 -38.30 -1.03 -23.78
N GLY A 327 -37.49 -0.05 -24.24
CA GLY A 327 -37.97 0.98 -25.18
C GLY A 327 -37.78 0.62 -26.65
N CYS A 328 -36.63 0.02 -27.02
CA CYS A 328 -36.31 -0.28 -28.43
C CYS A 328 -36.13 -1.77 -28.73
N ASN A 329 -36.26 -2.65 -27.73
CA ASN A 329 -36.13 -4.10 -27.81
C ASN A 329 -34.76 -4.60 -28.36
N GLN A 330 -33.75 -3.74 -28.45
CA GLN A 330 -32.40 -4.13 -28.83
C GLN A 330 -31.66 -4.73 -27.62
N LEU A 331 -30.77 -5.70 -27.90
CA LEU A 331 -29.90 -6.28 -26.91
C LEU A 331 -28.88 -5.20 -26.48
N GLN A 332 -28.78 -4.96 -25.18
CA GLN A 332 -27.82 -4.01 -24.60
C GLN A 332 -26.80 -4.77 -23.73
N TRP A 333 -25.54 -4.40 -23.91
CA TRP A 333 -24.40 -4.91 -23.15
C TRP A 333 -23.80 -3.78 -22.32
N SER A 334 -23.09 -4.09 -21.24
CA SER A 334 -22.34 -3.09 -20.48
C SER A 334 -21.30 -2.35 -21.34
N THR A 335 -20.72 -3.03 -22.32
CA THR A 335 -19.78 -2.47 -23.31
C THR A 335 -20.40 -1.40 -24.20
N ASP A 336 -21.69 -1.56 -24.59
CA ASP A 336 -22.39 -0.57 -25.42
C ASP A 336 -22.55 0.80 -24.74
N LEU A 337 -22.59 0.80 -23.41
CA LEU A 337 -22.66 2.02 -22.62
C LEU A 337 -21.31 2.78 -22.66
N VAL A 338 -20.20 2.05 -22.59
CA VAL A 338 -18.85 2.61 -22.71
C VAL A 338 -18.62 3.17 -24.10
N GLU A 339 -19.01 2.45 -25.15
CA GLU A 339 -18.89 2.88 -26.54
C GLU A 339 -19.67 4.18 -26.80
N LYS A 340 -20.88 4.29 -26.26
CA LYS A 340 -21.70 5.50 -26.36
C LYS A 340 -21.10 6.68 -25.58
N LEU A 341 -20.50 6.46 -24.42
CA LEU A 341 -19.83 7.50 -23.64
C LEU A 341 -18.53 7.98 -24.32
N VAL A 342 -17.77 7.07 -24.91
CA VAL A 342 -16.54 7.39 -25.65
C VAL A 342 -16.87 8.17 -26.93
N THR A 343 -17.83 7.71 -27.72
CA THR A 343 -18.25 8.40 -28.96
C THR A 343 -18.86 9.78 -28.71
N ALA A 344 -19.56 9.98 -27.59
CA ALA A 344 -20.08 11.29 -27.19
C ALA A 344 -19.00 12.31 -26.88
N LYS A 345 -17.86 11.90 -26.28
CA LYS A 345 -16.72 12.79 -25.99
C LYS A 345 -15.89 13.17 -27.23
N PHE A 346 -15.80 12.30 -28.23
CA PHE A 346 -15.05 12.58 -29.46
C PHE A 346 -15.82 13.39 -30.50
N SER A 347 -17.13 13.56 -30.33
CA SER A 347 -17.95 14.47 -31.14
C SER A 347 -17.85 15.89 -30.58
N THR A 348 -16.72 16.55 -30.86
CA THR A 348 -16.56 17.99 -30.58
C THR A 348 -17.58 18.78 -31.38
N LYS A 349 -18.40 19.58 -30.67
CA LYS A 349 -19.36 20.52 -31.16
C LYS A 349 -20.69 19.95 -31.68
N SER A 350 -21.47 19.38 -30.82
CA SER A 350 -22.92 19.52 -30.94
C SER A 350 -23.56 19.41 -29.57
N LYS A 351 -24.51 20.32 -29.31
CA LYS A 351 -25.38 20.35 -28.15
C LYS A 351 -25.77 18.94 -27.75
N PHE A 352 -25.61 18.57 -26.48
CA PHE A 352 -26.17 17.34 -25.92
C PHE A 352 -27.67 17.30 -26.28
N SER A 353 -27.97 16.68 -27.40
CA SER A 353 -29.29 16.25 -27.75
C SER A 353 -29.50 14.93 -27.02
N THR A 354 -30.43 14.93 -26.11
CA THR A 354 -31.01 13.75 -25.46
C THR A 354 -31.68 12.86 -26.50
N SER A 355 -30.89 12.19 -27.35
CA SER A 355 -31.39 11.14 -28.24
C SER A 355 -31.08 9.76 -27.65
N PHE A 356 -31.41 9.59 -26.38
CA PHE A 356 -31.68 8.26 -25.86
C PHE A 356 -33.12 7.90 -26.26
N CYS A 357 -33.26 6.97 -27.19
CA CYS A 357 -34.53 6.40 -27.65
C CYS A 357 -35.62 7.45 -27.96
N ARG A 358 -35.57 8.08 -29.13
CA ARG A 358 -36.82 8.57 -29.78
C ARG A 358 -37.57 7.39 -30.36
N ALA A 359 -38.24 6.63 -29.50
CA ALA A 359 -39.41 5.88 -29.94
C ALA A 359 -40.60 6.84 -29.82
N LYS A 360 -41.42 6.89 -30.86
CA LYS A 360 -42.72 7.59 -30.87
C LYS A 360 -43.46 7.25 -29.59
N GLU A 361 -43.95 8.30 -28.90
CA GLU A 361 -44.79 8.13 -27.71
C GLU A 361 -45.92 7.15 -27.93
N PRO A 362 -46.24 6.31 -26.93
CA PRO A 362 -47.04 6.78 -25.80
C PRO A 362 -46.50 6.35 -24.42
N GLN A 363 -46.66 7.29 -23.51
CA GLN A 363 -46.77 7.17 -22.03
C GLN A 363 -46.25 5.90 -21.37
N ILE A 364 -45.23 6.02 -20.58
CA ILE A 364 -45.00 5.40 -19.26
C ILE A 364 -43.48 5.32 -18.99
N GLY A 365 -43.06 5.86 -17.85
CA GLY A 365 -41.80 5.51 -17.17
C GLY A 365 -40.56 6.30 -17.65
N ARG A 366 -40.32 7.44 -17.04
CA ARG A 366 -39.03 8.14 -17.12
C ARG A 366 -37.95 7.27 -16.45
N CYS A 367 -37.03 6.72 -17.27
CA CYS A 367 -35.73 6.29 -16.76
C CYS A 367 -34.84 7.54 -16.62
N ASN A 368 -34.78 8.11 -15.43
CA ASN A 368 -33.85 9.16 -15.12
C ASN A 368 -32.48 8.53 -14.79
N PHE A 369 -31.56 8.54 -15.75
CA PHE A 369 -30.15 8.30 -15.49
C PHE A 369 -29.47 9.65 -15.33
N TYR A 370 -29.09 10.00 -14.11
CA TYR A 370 -28.23 11.13 -13.83
C TYR A 370 -26.78 10.69 -14.02
N ILE A 371 -26.10 11.26 -15.01
CA ILE A 371 -24.65 11.18 -15.13
C ILE A 371 -24.10 12.34 -14.32
N VAL A 372 -23.47 12.03 -13.19
CA VAL A 372 -22.73 13.03 -12.41
C VAL A 372 -21.35 13.15 -13.00
N TYR A 373 -21.01 14.36 -13.47
CA TYR A 373 -19.68 14.77 -13.89
C TYR A 373 -18.77 15.02 -12.68
#